data_da4dcf467648dab38a2ab14b23a31aec
#
_entry.id   da4dcf467648dab38a2ab14b23a31aec
#
_cell.length_a   1.000
_cell.length_b   1.000
_cell.length_c   1.000
_cell.angle_alpha   90.00
_cell.angle_beta   90.00
_cell.angle_gamma   90.00
#
_symmetry.space_group_name_H-M   'P 1'
#
loop_
_entity.id
_entity.type
_entity.pdbx_description
1 polymer ?
#
loop_
_entity_poly.entity_id
_entity_poly.type
_entity_poly.pdbx_seq_one_letter_code
_entity_poly.pdbx_strand_id
1 'polypeptide(L)'
;YRARRQRQMCIRDSISTALMRSFENRKDTKVYDEPFYAYYLKKTNLNHPMKDEIINHYHTNEDEIINLITREDNNYKIFYQKHMTHHILDETRLDWINKGINCFLIRDPAKVIVSYLKKNTLKSIQDVGFKKLYEIFKLLNSKEPIVINSDYLLASPEKYLKILCQKLNLDFDQNMLNWPKGYRDTDGIWSKVWYQDVISSTTFNTKNSKEYIVPKTYENIYKECLDIYEEINKYAIKV
;
A
#
# COMPACT_ATOMS: atom_id res chain seq x y z
N TYR A 1 -2.07 4.78 26.80
CA TYR A 1 -2.44 4.21 25.49
C TYR A 1 -1.42 4.66 24.45
N ARG A 2 -0.51 3.78 24.05
CA ARG A 2 0.41 4.10 22.94
C ARG A 2 -0.35 3.91 21.62
N ALA A 3 -0.29 4.90 20.73
CA ALA A 3 -0.85 4.78 19.39
C ALA A 3 -0.29 3.52 18.69
N ARG A 4 -1.18 2.66 18.18
CA ARG A 4 -0.79 1.47 17.43
C ARG A 4 -0.43 1.87 16.01
N ARG A 5 0.83 1.71 15.66
CA ARG A 5 1.29 1.96 14.30
C ARG A 5 0.97 0.78 13.40
N GLN A 6 0.24 1.06 12.34
CA GLN A 6 -0.11 0.07 11.33
C GLN A 6 0.50 0.50 10.02
N ARG A 7 1.29 -0.37 9.41
CA ARG A 7 1.93 -0.13 8.14
C ARG A 7 1.38 -1.07 7.10
N GLN A 8 0.87 -0.50 6.04
CA GLN A 8 0.51 -1.25 4.86
C GLN A 8 1.69 -1.22 3.88
N MET A 9 2.36 -2.36 3.73
CA MET A 9 3.32 -2.59 2.67
C MET A 9 2.56 -3.08 1.45
N CYS A 10 2.61 -2.34 0.35
CA CYS A 10 1.83 -2.69 -0.83
C CYS A 10 2.66 -2.64 -2.12
N ILE A 11 2.28 -3.52 -3.04
CA ILE A 11 2.59 -3.40 -4.45
C ILE A 11 1.80 -2.23 -5.07
N ARG A 12 2.11 -1.88 -6.31
CA ARG A 12 1.42 -0.80 -7.04
C ARG A 12 -0.05 -1.14 -7.28
N ASP A 13 -0.96 -0.62 -6.43
CA ASP A 13 -2.39 -0.90 -6.52
C ASP A 13 -3.27 0.22 -5.97
N SER A 14 -4.36 0.55 -6.68
CA SER A 14 -5.37 1.52 -6.22
C SER A 14 -6.15 1.07 -4.98
N ILE A 15 -6.20 -0.24 -4.70
CA ILE A 15 -6.87 -0.77 -3.50
C ILE A 15 -6.15 -0.36 -2.23
N SER A 16 -4.83 -0.15 -2.29
CA SER A 16 -4.05 0.36 -1.15
C SER A 16 -4.56 1.72 -0.67
N THR A 17 -4.90 2.60 -1.60
CA THR A 17 -5.48 3.91 -1.28
C THR A 17 -6.92 3.79 -0.80
N ALA A 18 -7.73 2.90 -1.38
CA ALA A 18 -9.08 2.62 -0.88
C ALA A 18 -9.05 2.09 0.57
N LEU A 19 -8.10 1.21 0.90
CA LEU A 19 -7.91 0.72 2.27
C LEU A 19 -7.43 1.84 3.22
N MET A 20 -6.57 2.74 2.76
CA MET A 20 -6.19 3.94 3.51
C MET A 20 -7.42 4.82 3.80
N ARG A 21 -8.30 5.05 2.80
CA ARG A 21 -9.58 5.77 2.98
C ARG A 21 -10.48 5.11 4.03
N SER A 22 -10.56 3.78 4.00
CA SER A 22 -11.30 2.98 4.97
C SER A 22 -10.81 3.23 6.40
N PHE A 23 -9.52 3.19 6.64
CA PHE A 23 -8.93 3.48 7.94
C PHE A 23 -9.06 4.95 8.33
N GLU A 24 -8.85 5.88 7.42
CA GLU A 24 -9.00 7.32 7.66
C GLU A 24 -10.41 7.71 8.11
N ASN A 25 -11.43 6.98 7.62
CA ASN A 25 -12.81 7.28 7.96
C ASN A 25 -13.20 6.90 9.41
N ARG A 26 -12.31 6.25 10.15
CA ARG A 26 -12.40 6.06 11.59
C ARG A 26 -12.01 7.35 12.31
N LYS A 27 -12.73 7.70 13.38
CA LYS A 27 -12.44 8.91 14.20
C LYS A 27 -11.15 8.82 15.00
N ASP A 28 -10.64 7.61 15.23
CA ASP A 28 -9.47 7.33 16.07
C ASP A 28 -8.18 7.10 15.27
N THR A 29 -8.20 7.37 13.96
CA THR A 29 -7.09 7.05 13.05
C THR A 29 -6.50 8.31 12.41
N LYS A 30 -5.18 8.41 12.45
CA LYS A 30 -4.38 9.29 11.60
C LYS A 30 -3.79 8.48 10.46
N VAL A 31 -3.78 9.02 9.25
CA VAL A 31 -3.15 8.38 8.08
C VAL A 31 -1.94 9.16 7.59
N TYR A 32 -1.01 8.46 6.95
CA TYR A 32 0.11 9.05 6.24
C TYR A 32 0.36 8.30 4.94
N ASP A 33 0.34 9.05 3.83
CA ASP A 33 0.41 8.50 2.48
C ASP A 33 1.84 8.54 1.95
N GLU A 34 2.37 7.41 1.53
CA GLU A 34 3.63 7.18 0.82
C GLU A 34 4.83 8.02 1.32
N PRO A 35 5.25 7.87 2.61
CA PRO A 35 6.26 8.73 3.23
C PRO A 35 7.61 8.76 2.51
N PHE A 36 7.98 7.69 1.80
CA PHE A 36 9.26 7.59 1.08
C PHE A 36 9.20 8.05 -0.39
N TYR A 37 8.06 8.57 -0.89
CA TYR A 37 7.94 8.88 -2.31
C TYR A 37 8.88 10.01 -2.77
N ALA A 38 8.96 11.12 -2.02
CA ALA A 38 9.88 12.21 -2.35
C ALA A 38 11.36 11.78 -2.25
N TYR A 39 11.72 10.99 -1.25
CA TYR A 39 13.04 10.37 -1.11
C TYR A 39 13.38 9.51 -2.34
N TYR A 40 12.46 8.61 -2.72
CA TYR A 40 12.60 7.76 -3.90
C TYR A 40 12.85 8.58 -5.18
N LEU A 41 12.04 9.61 -5.42
CA LEU A 41 12.17 10.46 -6.61
C LEU A 41 13.51 11.22 -6.63
N LYS A 42 13.95 11.72 -5.48
CA LYS A 42 15.24 12.42 -5.35
C LYS A 42 16.42 11.49 -5.60
N LYS A 43 16.37 10.28 -5.06
CA LYS A 43 17.46 9.29 -5.20
C LYS A 43 17.55 8.68 -6.59
N THR A 44 16.42 8.30 -7.17
CA THR A 44 16.39 7.64 -8.49
C THR A 44 16.43 8.59 -9.67
N ASN A 45 16.11 9.85 -9.43
CA ASN A 45 15.97 10.89 -10.48
C ASN A 45 14.99 10.51 -11.60
N LEU A 46 14.05 9.58 -11.34
CA LEU A 46 13.05 9.15 -12.31
C LEU A 46 12.13 10.31 -12.71
N ASN A 47 11.79 10.36 -13.99
CA ASN A 47 10.86 11.36 -14.50
C ASN A 47 9.41 10.93 -14.22
N HIS A 48 8.90 11.32 -13.06
CA HIS A 48 7.50 11.14 -12.67
C HIS A 48 6.74 12.46 -12.77
N PRO A 49 5.42 12.43 -13.06
CA PRO A 49 4.59 13.63 -13.00
C PRO A 49 4.70 14.31 -11.63
N MET A 50 4.79 15.63 -11.61
CA MET A 50 4.93 16.45 -10.39
C MET A 50 6.19 16.15 -9.56
N LYS A 51 7.25 15.60 -10.15
CA LYS A 51 8.47 15.21 -9.42
C LYS A 51 9.04 16.35 -8.58
N ASP A 52 9.23 17.51 -9.19
CA ASP A 52 9.89 18.65 -8.51
C ASP A 52 9.00 19.22 -7.40
N GLU A 53 7.69 19.30 -7.63
CA GLU A 53 6.74 19.70 -6.59
C GLU A 53 6.74 18.72 -5.41
N ILE A 54 6.79 17.41 -5.69
CA ILE A 54 6.83 16.39 -4.64
C ILE A 54 8.11 16.48 -3.82
N ILE A 55 9.28 16.62 -4.49
CA ILE A 55 10.58 16.75 -3.83
C ILE A 55 10.65 18.02 -2.97
N ASN A 56 10.07 19.12 -3.42
CA ASN A 56 10.07 20.38 -2.70
C ASN A 56 9.08 20.43 -1.54
N HIS A 57 8.02 19.61 -1.58
CA HIS A 57 6.94 19.64 -0.60
C HIS A 57 7.14 18.64 0.56
N TYR A 58 7.81 17.52 0.32
CA TYR A 58 7.97 16.44 1.30
C TYR A 58 9.43 16.22 1.71
N HIS A 59 9.61 15.56 2.86
CA HIS A 59 10.94 15.18 3.32
C HIS A 59 11.64 14.23 2.34
N THR A 60 12.90 14.53 2.06
CA THR A 60 13.78 13.73 1.20
C THR A 60 14.99 13.17 1.95
N ASN A 61 15.09 13.46 3.25
CA ASN A 61 16.08 12.90 4.15
C ASN A 61 15.48 11.67 4.84
N GLU A 62 16.20 10.55 4.82
CA GLU A 62 15.73 9.28 5.38
C GLU A 62 15.49 9.36 6.89
N ASP A 63 16.40 10.01 7.64
CA ASP A 63 16.26 10.13 9.10
C ASP A 63 15.03 10.94 9.49
N GLU A 64 14.75 12.03 8.77
CA GLU A 64 13.56 12.85 8.99
C GLU A 64 12.28 12.04 8.73
N ILE A 65 12.26 11.27 7.65
CA ILE A 65 11.12 10.40 7.31
C ILE A 65 10.92 9.34 8.39
N ILE A 66 12.00 8.63 8.78
CA ILE A 66 11.93 7.59 9.81
C ILE A 66 11.46 8.18 11.15
N ASN A 67 11.98 9.34 11.55
CA ASN A 67 11.54 10.02 12.76
C ASN A 67 10.04 10.38 12.69
N LEU A 68 9.56 10.88 11.55
CA LEU A 68 8.16 11.23 11.35
C LEU A 68 7.24 10.01 11.47
N ILE A 69 7.56 8.90 10.79
CA ILE A 69 6.73 7.68 10.76
C ILE A 69 6.85 6.83 12.02
N THR A 70 7.85 7.08 12.85
CA THR A 70 8.05 6.37 14.13
C THR A 70 7.70 7.21 15.36
N ARG A 71 7.44 8.52 15.19
CA ARG A 71 7.03 9.41 16.27
C ARG A 71 5.72 8.96 16.90
N GLU A 72 5.64 9.03 18.23
CA GLU A 72 4.40 8.79 18.95
C GLU A 72 3.45 9.99 18.80
N ASP A 73 2.17 9.69 18.61
CA ASP A 73 1.09 10.68 18.57
C ASP A 73 -0.04 10.15 19.45
N ASN A 74 -0.23 10.77 20.62
CA ASN A 74 -1.20 10.32 21.63
C ASN A 74 -2.63 10.79 21.33
N ASN A 75 -2.84 11.61 20.28
CA ASN A 75 -4.16 12.09 19.90
C ASN A 75 -4.96 11.02 19.13
N TYR A 76 -4.29 9.99 18.63
CA TYR A 76 -4.91 8.94 17.83
C TYR A 76 -4.57 7.55 18.39
N LYS A 77 -5.53 6.64 18.34
CA LYS A 77 -5.28 5.22 18.67
C LYS A 77 -4.48 4.50 17.59
N ILE A 78 -4.69 4.91 16.33
CA ILE A 78 -4.10 4.27 15.16
C ILE A 78 -3.33 5.32 14.36
N PHE A 79 -2.09 5.00 14.02
CA PHE A 79 -1.34 5.72 13.01
C PHE A 79 -1.12 4.79 11.80
N TYR A 80 -2.01 4.90 10.83
CA TYR A 80 -1.98 4.11 9.60
C TYR A 80 -1.03 4.74 8.59
N GLN A 81 -0.10 3.95 8.05
CA GLN A 81 0.89 4.40 7.06
C GLN A 81 0.78 3.52 5.82
N LYS A 82 0.59 4.13 4.66
CA LYS A 82 0.64 3.44 3.38
C LYS A 82 2.03 3.55 2.77
N HIS A 83 2.69 2.43 2.53
CA HIS A 83 4.01 2.36 1.92
C HIS A 83 3.94 1.61 0.59
N MET A 84 4.41 2.25 -0.48
CA MET A 84 4.67 1.56 -1.74
C MET A 84 6.07 0.93 -1.66
N THR A 85 6.15 -0.38 -1.78
CA THR A 85 7.41 -1.11 -1.55
C THR A 85 8.52 -0.72 -2.53
N HIS A 86 8.19 -0.34 -3.76
CA HIS A 86 9.19 0.16 -4.72
C HIS A 86 9.78 1.54 -4.36
N HIS A 87 9.19 2.28 -3.42
CA HIS A 87 9.79 3.51 -2.87
C HIS A 87 10.86 3.23 -1.79
N ILE A 88 10.95 2.00 -1.30
CA ILE A 88 11.95 1.58 -0.33
C ILE A 88 13.13 1.01 -1.12
N LEU A 89 14.18 1.80 -1.27
CA LEU A 89 15.37 1.43 -2.02
C LEU A 89 16.23 0.41 -1.25
N ASP A 90 17.18 -0.22 -1.92
CA ASP A 90 18.03 -1.25 -1.30
C ASP A 90 18.92 -0.67 -0.18
N GLU A 91 19.36 0.58 -0.34
CA GLU A 91 20.11 1.31 0.68
C GLU A 91 19.26 1.86 1.83
N THR A 92 17.91 1.83 1.73
CA THR A 92 17.02 2.34 2.79
C THR A 92 17.09 1.45 4.02
N ARG A 93 17.33 2.06 5.19
CA ARG A 93 17.33 1.33 6.48
C ARG A 93 15.95 0.78 6.78
N LEU A 94 15.90 -0.43 7.34
CA LEU A 94 14.66 -1.16 7.63
C LEU A 94 14.40 -1.38 9.14
N ASP A 95 15.23 -0.83 10.02
CA ASP A 95 15.12 -0.97 11.49
C ASP A 95 13.79 -0.42 12.06
N TRP A 96 13.20 0.56 11.37
CA TRP A 96 11.90 1.13 11.73
C TRP A 96 10.71 0.19 11.48
N ILE A 97 10.86 -0.81 10.62
CA ILE A 97 9.76 -1.72 10.24
C ILE A 97 9.22 -2.46 11.47
N ASN A 98 10.09 -2.90 12.38
CA ASN A 98 9.71 -3.62 13.59
C ASN A 98 9.01 -2.73 14.65
N LYS A 99 8.95 -1.41 14.46
CA LYS A 99 8.28 -0.48 15.37
C LYS A 99 6.77 -0.38 15.16
N GLY A 100 6.14 -1.30 14.42
CA GLY A 100 4.71 -1.34 14.17
C GLY A 100 4.22 -2.65 13.61
N ILE A 101 2.91 -2.79 13.43
CA ILE A 101 2.30 -3.97 12.83
C ILE A 101 2.34 -3.79 11.31
N ASN A 102 2.93 -4.74 10.62
CA ASN A 102 3.04 -4.69 9.16
C ASN A 102 1.97 -5.58 8.51
N CYS A 103 1.23 -5.00 7.56
CA CYS A 103 0.25 -5.69 6.73
C CYS A 103 0.74 -5.69 5.28
N PHE A 104 0.73 -6.84 4.64
CA PHE A 104 1.16 -7.00 3.25
C PHE A 104 -0.07 -7.04 2.35
N LEU A 105 -0.26 -6.00 1.54
CA LEU A 105 -1.32 -6.00 0.54
C LEU A 105 -0.79 -6.57 -0.77
N ILE A 106 -1.42 -7.66 -1.21
CA ILE A 106 -1.10 -8.32 -2.47
C ILE A 106 -2.30 -8.31 -3.42
N ARG A 107 -2.01 -8.40 -4.70
CA ARG A 107 -2.98 -8.50 -5.79
C ARG A 107 -2.44 -9.42 -6.87
N ASP A 108 -3.34 -10.07 -7.60
CA ASP A 108 -3.01 -10.86 -8.78
C ASP A 108 -2.02 -10.11 -9.70
N PRO A 109 -0.84 -10.70 -9.99
CA PRO A 109 0.19 -10.06 -10.80
C PRO A 109 -0.27 -9.64 -12.20
N ALA A 110 -1.17 -10.38 -12.84
CA ALA A 110 -1.70 -10.01 -14.14
C ALA A 110 -2.46 -8.68 -14.06
N LYS A 111 -3.26 -8.49 -13.00
CA LYS A 111 -3.98 -7.22 -12.77
C LYS A 111 -3.03 -6.05 -12.52
N VAL A 112 -1.95 -6.30 -11.77
CA VAL A 112 -0.94 -5.28 -11.46
C VAL A 112 -0.18 -4.87 -12.71
N ILE A 113 0.36 -5.83 -13.46
CA ILE A 113 1.16 -5.60 -14.67
C ILE A 113 0.32 -4.89 -15.73
N VAL A 114 -0.88 -5.40 -16.04
CA VAL A 114 -1.76 -4.78 -17.05
C VAL A 114 -2.17 -3.36 -16.63
N SER A 115 -2.40 -3.12 -15.35
CA SER A 115 -2.68 -1.77 -14.86
C SER A 115 -1.47 -0.84 -14.97
N TYR A 116 -0.28 -1.35 -14.66
CA TYR A 116 0.97 -0.59 -14.75
C TYR A 116 1.30 -0.17 -16.19
N LEU A 117 1.13 -1.08 -17.14
CA LEU A 117 1.40 -0.87 -18.57
C LEU A 117 0.51 0.19 -19.25
N LYS A 118 -0.61 0.58 -18.62
CA LYS A 118 -1.46 1.67 -19.15
C LYS A 118 -0.79 3.05 -19.12
N LYS A 119 0.18 3.25 -18.24
CA LYS A 119 0.81 4.57 -18.00
C LYS A 119 2.34 4.51 -18.01
N ASN A 120 2.93 3.30 -17.98
CA ASN A 120 4.36 3.11 -17.78
C ASN A 120 4.88 1.98 -18.65
N THR A 121 6.20 1.95 -18.87
CA THR A 121 6.91 0.82 -19.46
C THR A 121 7.49 -0.05 -18.36
N LEU A 122 7.18 -1.34 -18.36
CA LEU A 122 7.70 -2.30 -17.39
C LEU A 122 9.09 -2.79 -17.85
N LYS A 123 10.09 -2.58 -17.02
CA LYS A 123 11.47 -3.01 -17.30
C LYS A 123 11.88 -4.21 -16.46
N SER A 124 11.38 -4.28 -15.23
CA SER A 124 11.76 -5.32 -14.27
C SER A 124 10.68 -5.53 -13.20
N ILE A 125 10.81 -6.60 -12.42
CA ILE A 125 9.93 -6.90 -11.28
C ILE A 125 9.97 -5.81 -10.19
N GLN A 126 11.07 -5.06 -10.11
CA GLN A 126 11.22 -3.95 -9.15
C GLN A 126 10.21 -2.83 -9.41
N ASP A 127 9.88 -2.57 -10.69
CA ASP A 127 8.97 -1.48 -11.09
C ASP A 127 7.56 -1.65 -10.52
N VAL A 128 7.15 -2.88 -10.27
CA VAL A 128 5.83 -3.23 -9.72
C VAL A 128 5.86 -3.55 -8.22
N GLY A 129 7.05 -3.59 -7.61
CA GLY A 129 7.25 -3.68 -6.16
C GLY A 129 7.18 -5.08 -5.56
N PHE A 130 7.02 -6.15 -6.35
CA PHE A 130 6.93 -7.53 -5.82
C PHE A 130 8.21 -7.99 -5.14
N LYS A 131 9.37 -7.71 -5.75
CA LYS A 131 10.66 -8.12 -5.19
C LYS A 131 10.87 -7.53 -3.80
N LYS A 132 10.73 -6.21 -3.65
CA LYS A 132 10.92 -5.53 -2.36
C LYS A 132 9.85 -5.93 -1.35
N LEU A 133 8.61 -6.15 -1.76
CA LEU A 133 7.57 -6.69 -0.89
C LEU A 133 7.99 -8.04 -0.29
N TYR A 134 8.53 -8.93 -1.13
CA TYR A 134 8.98 -10.26 -0.71
C TYR A 134 10.19 -10.20 0.22
N GLU A 135 11.17 -9.33 -0.08
CA GLU A 135 12.33 -9.12 0.78
C GLU A 135 11.91 -8.68 2.19
N ILE A 136 11.00 -7.71 2.29
CA ILE A 136 10.47 -7.24 3.57
C ILE A 136 9.65 -8.33 4.26
N PHE A 137 8.84 -9.08 3.52
CA PHE A 137 8.07 -10.20 4.05
C PHE A 137 8.98 -11.26 4.69
N LYS A 138 10.06 -11.64 4.01
CA LYS A 138 11.05 -12.61 4.53
C LYS A 138 11.84 -12.04 5.71
N LEU A 139 12.22 -10.76 5.66
CA LEU A 139 12.97 -10.09 6.74
C LEU A 139 12.20 -10.12 8.06
N LEU A 140 10.89 -9.87 8.01
CA LEU A 140 10.07 -9.85 9.22
C LEU A 140 9.87 -11.23 9.84
N ASN A 141 10.01 -12.30 9.07
CA ASN A 141 9.95 -13.71 9.51
C ASN A 141 8.86 -13.96 10.57
N SER A 142 7.69 -13.32 10.41
CA SER A 142 6.58 -13.42 11.34
C SER A 142 5.95 -14.81 11.28
N LYS A 143 5.65 -15.40 12.43
CA LYS A 143 4.90 -16.65 12.50
C LYS A 143 3.48 -16.50 11.95
N GLU A 144 2.89 -15.33 12.11
CA GLU A 144 1.53 -15.00 11.66
C GLU A 144 1.53 -13.64 10.92
N PRO A 145 2.06 -13.59 9.69
CA PRO A 145 2.03 -12.35 8.91
C PRO A 145 0.59 -11.98 8.55
N ILE A 146 0.25 -10.70 8.60
CA ILE A 146 -1.05 -10.20 8.17
C ILE A 146 -0.95 -9.91 6.67
N VAL A 147 -1.53 -10.80 5.87
CA VAL A 147 -1.56 -10.66 4.41
C VAL A 147 -2.98 -10.37 3.95
N ILE A 148 -3.12 -9.28 3.20
CA ILE A 148 -4.38 -8.78 2.65
C ILE A 148 -4.37 -9.08 1.15
N ASN A 149 -5.25 -9.97 0.71
CA ASN A 149 -5.49 -10.17 -0.72
C ASN A 149 -6.58 -9.21 -1.18
N SER A 150 -6.28 -8.37 -2.17
CA SER A 150 -7.20 -7.34 -2.66
C SER A 150 -8.49 -7.92 -3.25
N ASP A 151 -8.43 -9.09 -3.89
CA ASP A 151 -9.61 -9.71 -4.48
C ASP A 151 -10.55 -10.27 -3.41
N TYR A 152 -10.01 -10.84 -2.33
CA TYR A 152 -10.82 -11.30 -1.20
C TYR A 152 -11.44 -10.12 -0.42
N LEU A 153 -10.68 -9.04 -0.24
CA LEU A 153 -11.21 -7.81 0.36
C LEU A 153 -12.38 -7.25 -0.46
N LEU A 154 -12.23 -7.18 -1.78
CA LEU A 154 -13.26 -6.65 -2.67
C LEU A 154 -14.49 -7.56 -2.77
N ALA A 155 -14.32 -8.88 -2.64
CA ALA A 155 -15.44 -9.83 -2.69
C ALA A 155 -16.38 -9.71 -1.49
N SER A 156 -15.85 -9.40 -0.30
CA SER A 156 -16.64 -9.29 0.93
C SER A 156 -16.04 -8.26 1.90
N PRO A 157 -16.13 -6.96 1.58
CA PRO A 157 -15.39 -5.92 2.31
C PRO A 157 -15.68 -5.90 3.81
N GLU A 158 -16.95 -5.97 4.22
CA GLU A 158 -17.33 -5.93 5.64
C GLU A 158 -16.78 -7.12 6.41
N LYS A 159 -17.00 -8.33 5.90
CA LYS A 159 -16.53 -9.56 6.55
C LYS A 159 -15.01 -9.58 6.65
N TYR A 160 -14.34 -9.16 5.56
CA TYR A 160 -12.89 -9.08 5.49
C TYR A 160 -12.31 -8.07 6.48
N LEU A 161 -12.87 -6.86 6.55
CA LEU A 161 -12.43 -5.81 7.48
C LEU A 161 -12.65 -6.17 8.94
N LYS A 162 -13.74 -6.90 9.26
CA LYS A 162 -13.95 -7.44 10.61
C LYS A 162 -12.82 -8.39 11.02
N ILE A 163 -12.42 -9.32 10.14
CA ILE A 163 -11.32 -10.24 10.41
C ILE A 163 -9.98 -9.48 10.50
N LEU A 164 -9.75 -8.55 9.59
CA LEU A 164 -8.54 -7.71 9.61
C LEU A 164 -8.43 -6.92 10.93
N CYS A 165 -9.50 -6.26 11.35
CA CYS A 165 -9.53 -5.54 12.62
C CYS A 165 -9.25 -6.47 13.81
N GLN A 166 -9.84 -7.67 13.83
CA GLN A 166 -9.57 -8.67 14.86
C GLN A 166 -8.08 -9.06 14.91
N LYS A 167 -7.46 -9.33 13.75
CA LYS A 167 -6.01 -9.63 13.67
C LYS A 167 -5.13 -8.46 14.12
N LEU A 168 -5.60 -7.24 13.93
CA LEU A 168 -4.93 -6.01 14.37
C LEU A 168 -5.24 -5.67 15.83
N ASN A 169 -6.08 -6.46 16.51
CA ASN A 169 -6.60 -6.19 17.84
C ASN A 169 -7.26 -4.80 17.93
N LEU A 170 -8.13 -4.51 16.96
CA LEU A 170 -8.94 -3.31 16.85
C LEU A 170 -10.42 -3.66 16.81
N ASP A 171 -11.25 -2.77 17.33
CA ASP A 171 -12.69 -2.85 17.10
C ASP A 171 -12.99 -2.46 15.64
N PHE A 172 -13.90 -3.23 15.01
CA PHE A 172 -14.40 -2.86 13.70
C PHE A 172 -15.29 -1.62 13.79
N ASP A 173 -15.06 -0.67 12.90
CA ASP A 173 -15.89 0.54 12.77
C ASP A 173 -16.63 0.49 11.44
N GLN A 174 -17.96 0.61 11.47
CA GLN A 174 -18.82 0.58 10.28
C GLN A 174 -18.47 1.69 9.27
N ASN A 175 -17.91 2.81 9.74
CA ASN A 175 -17.45 3.90 8.89
C ASN A 175 -16.31 3.49 7.96
N MET A 176 -15.64 2.35 8.21
CA MET A 176 -14.60 1.82 7.32
C MET A 176 -15.14 1.34 5.97
N LEU A 177 -16.44 1.09 5.84
CA LEU A 177 -17.05 0.58 4.61
C LEU A 177 -17.32 1.65 3.56
N ASN A 178 -17.46 2.89 4.00
CA ASN A 178 -17.84 4.00 3.12
C ASN A 178 -17.02 5.24 3.46
N TRP A 179 -16.77 6.07 2.46
CA TRP A 179 -16.09 7.36 2.61
C TRP A 179 -16.65 8.41 1.68
N PRO A 180 -16.53 9.70 1.99
CA PRO A 180 -16.93 10.79 1.10
C PRO A 180 -16.12 10.76 -0.20
N LYS A 181 -16.80 11.05 -1.32
CA LYS A 181 -16.15 11.28 -2.62
C LYS A 181 -15.28 12.54 -2.58
N GLY A 182 -14.18 12.53 -3.30
CA GLY A 182 -13.31 13.70 -3.46
C GLY A 182 -11.90 13.52 -2.91
N TYR A 183 -11.15 14.60 -2.97
CA TYR A 183 -9.80 14.71 -2.40
C TYR A 183 -9.86 14.80 -0.87
N ARG A 184 -8.75 14.43 -0.24
CA ARG A 184 -8.51 14.55 1.21
C ARG A 184 -7.28 15.38 1.46
N ASP A 185 -7.24 16.11 2.56
CA ASP A 185 -6.05 16.86 3.00
C ASP A 185 -4.86 15.93 3.32
N THR A 186 -5.17 14.66 3.60
CA THR A 186 -4.20 13.58 3.86
C THR A 186 -3.67 12.91 2.60
N ASP A 187 -4.25 13.18 1.44
CA ASP A 187 -3.72 12.70 0.16
C ASP A 187 -2.41 13.40 -0.15
N GLY A 188 -1.41 12.64 -0.62
CA GLY A 188 -0.25 13.26 -1.22
C GLY A 188 -0.62 14.10 -2.45
N ILE A 189 0.14 15.16 -2.74
CA ILE A 189 -0.12 16.05 -3.89
C ILE A 189 -0.17 15.29 -5.22
N TRP A 190 0.46 14.12 -5.31
CA TRP A 190 0.41 13.18 -6.45
C TRP A 190 -0.96 12.55 -6.68
N SER A 191 -1.89 12.68 -5.74
CA SER A 191 -3.25 12.15 -5.86
C SER A 191 -3.98 12.66 -7.11
N LYS A 192 -3.69 13.90 -7.53
CA LYS A 192 -4.22 14.51 -8.76
C LYS A 192 -3.91 13.69 -10.02
N VAL A 193 -2.80 12.95 -10.01
CA VAL A 193 -2.36 12.12 -11.14
C VAL A 193 -2.75 10.66 -10.97
N TRP A 194 -2.60 10.11 -9.74
CA TRP A 194 -2.64 8.67 -9.52
C TRP A 194 -3.96 8.15 -8.93
N TYR A 195 -4.76 9.00 -8.23
CA TYR A 195 -5.89 8.53 -7.41
C TYR A 195 -7.27 8.73 -8.04
N GLN A 196 -7.38 8.94 -9.35
CA GLN A 196 -8.65 9.26 -10.04
C GLN A 196 -9.78 8.24 -9.73
N ASP A 197 -9.44 6.95 -9.71
CA ASP A 197 -10.42 5.89 -9.40
C ASP A 197 -10.92 5.98 -7.94
N VAL A 198 -10.02 6.28 -6.99
CA VAL A 198 -10.36 6.35 -5.57
C VAL A 198 -11.08 7.65 -5.24
N ILE A 199 -10.67 8.77 -5.83
CA ILE A 199 -11.31 10.08 -5.67
C ILE A 199 -12.79 10.02 -6.11
N SER A 200 -13.11 9.24 -7.14
CA SER A 200 -14.48 9.06 -7.64
C SER A 200 -15.28 8.00 -6.87
N SER A 201 -14.64 7.22 -5.98
CA SER A 201 -15.28 6.15 -5.23
C SER A 201 -15.79 6.62 -3.87
N THR A 202 -16.75 5.88 -3.31
CA THR A 202 -17.29 6.08 -1.96
C THR A 202 -17.26 4.81 -1.11
N THR A 203 -16.83 3.68 -1.71
CA THR A 203 -16.77 2.36 -1.09
C THR A 203 -15.82 1.46 -1.86
N PHE A 204 -15.57 0.26 -1.33
CA PHE A 204 -14.88 -0.78 -2.07
C PHE A 204 -15.74 -1.28 -3.23
N ASN A 205 -15.33 -1.01 -4.46
CA ASN A 205 -16.05 -1.42 -5.65
C ASN A 205 -15.37 -2.62 -6.31
N THR A 206 -16.11 -3.69 -6.51
CA THR A 206 -15.75 -4.74 -7.46
C THR A 206 -15.96 -4.21 -8.86
N LYS A 207 -14.88 -3.80 -9.55
CA LYS A 207 -14.99 -3.65 -11.01
C LYS A 207 -15.17 -5.04 -11.59
N ASN A 208 -16.20 -5.21 -12.46
CA ASN A 208 -16.50 -6.47 -13.15
C ASN A 208 -15.21 -7.16 -13.63
N SER A 209 -15.18 -8.47 -13.50
CA SER A 209 -14.06 -9.34 -13.89
C SER A 209 -13.72 -9.17 -15.38
N LYS A 210 -12.84 -8.22 -15.71
CA LYS A 210 -12.18 -8.18 -16.99
C LYS A 210 -11.08 -9.21 -16.96
N GLU A 211 -10.94 -9.97 -18.02
CA GLU A 211 -9.77 -10.80 -18.23
C GLU A 211 -8.53 -9.91 -18.37
N TYR A 212 -7.48 -10.20 -17.60
CA TYR A 212 -6.23 -9.47 -17.62
C TYR A 212 -5.18 -10.31 -18.34
N ILE A 213 -4.99 -10.03 -19.63
CA ILE A 213 -4.03 -10.74 -20.47
C ILE A 213 -2.70 -10.01 -20.40
N VAL A 214 -1.68 -10.65 -19.84
CA VAL A 214 -0.32 -10.12 -19.84
C VAL A 214 0.30 -10.33 -21.22
N PRO A 215 0.86 -9.27 -21.85
CA PRO A 215 1.53 -9.43 -23.14
C PRO A 215 2.73 -10.38 -23.02
N LYS A 216 2.95 -11.23 -24.05
CA LYS A 216 4.02 -12.24 -24.07
C LYS A 216 5.41 -11.67 -23.74
N THR A 217 5.67 -10.44 -24.15
CA THR A 217 6.94 -9.72 -23.85
C THR A 217 7.25 -9.66 -22.35
N TYR A 218 6.24 -9.70 -21.47
CA TYR A 218 6.39 -9.59 -20.01
C TYR A 218 6.15 -10.92 -19.29
N GLU A 219 6.08 -12.04 -20.02
CA GLU A 219 5.74 -13.35 -19.43
C GLU A 219 6.74 -13.79 -18.34
N ASN A 220 8.04 -13.52 -18.52
CA ASN A 220 9.04 -13.88 -17.53
C ASN A 220 8.86 -13.06 -16.24
N ILE A 221 8.67 -11.73 -16.36
CA ILE A 221 8.41 -10.87 -15.20
C ILE A 221 7.11 -11.29 -14.50
N TYR A 222 6.08 -11.65 -15.28
CA TYR A 222 4.82 -12.16 -14.74
C TYR A 222 5.02 -13.43 -13.92
N LYS A 223 5.78 -14.41 -14.44
CA LYS A 223 6.07 -15.66 -13.71
C LYS A 223 6.79 -15.40 -12.41
N GLU A 224 7.83 -14.56 -12.41
CA GLU A 224 8.53 -14.18 -11.19
C GLU A 224 7.59 -13.50 -10.16
N CYS A 225 6.71 -12.61 -10.62
CA CYS A 225 5.69 -11.99 -9.75
C CYS A 225 4.69 -13.02 -9.22
N LEU A 226 4.30 -14.00 -10.03
CA LEU A 226 3.33 -15.03 -9.68
C LEU A 226 3.90 -15.95 -8.60
N ASP A 227 5.14 -16.40 -8.72
CA ASP A 227 5.80 -17.22 -7.71
C ASP A 227 5.82 -16.53 -6.33
N ILE A 228 6.16 -15.25 -6.31
CA ILE A 228 6.13 -14.44 -5.09
C ILE A 228 4.69 -14.29 -4.54
N TYR A 229 3.75 -13.98 -5.44
CA TYR A 229 2.35 -13.83 -5.05
C TYR A 229 1.80 -15.12 -4.44
N GLU A 230 2.04 -16.27 -5.05
CA GLU A 230 1.56 -17.56 -4.57
C GLU A 230 2.17 -17.90 -3.20
N GLU A 231 3.45 -17.63 -3.00
CA GLU A 231 4.08 -17.86 -1.70
C GLU A 231 3.45 -17.00 -0.60
N ILE A 232 3.28 -15.71 -0.82
CA ILE A 232 2.72 -14.79 0.18
C ILE A 232 1.21 -15.05 0.36
N ASN A 233 0.49 -15.40 -0.71
CA ASN A 233 -0.95 -15.64 -0.68
C ASN A 233 -1.36 -16.86 0.18
N LYS A 234 -0.43 -17.78 0.49
CA LYS A 234 -0.67 -18.87 1.45
C LYS A 234 -1.08 -18.35 2.84
N TYR A 235 -0.65 -17.14 3.19
CA TYR A 235 -0.91 -16.48 4.47
C TYR A 235 -2.09 -15.48 4.39
N ALA A 236 -2.71 -15.31 3.22
CA ALA A 236 -3.78 -14.34 3.05
C ALA A 236 -4.98 -14.65 3.94
N ILE A 237 -5.57 -13.60 4.51
CA ILE A 237 -6.84 -13.66 5.22
C ILE A 237 -7.88 -14.26 4.27
N LYS A 238 -8.51 -15.36 4.68
CA LYS A 238 -9.61 -16.01 3.95
C LYS A 238 -10.94 -15.66 4.62
N VAL A 239 -11.99 -15.53 3.79
CA VAL A 239 -13.33 -15.07 4.21
C VAL A 239 -14.37 -16.11 3.86
#